data_7a0b93ff6ec74b812e044a34331d9abc
#
_entry.id   7a0b93ff6ec74b812e044a34331d9abc
#
_cell.length_a   1.000
_cell.length_b   1.000
_cell.length_c   1.000
_cell.angle_alpha   90.00
_cell.angle_beta   90.00
_cell.angle_gamma   90.00
#
_symmetry.space_group_name_H-M   'P 1'
#
loop_
_entity.id
_entity.type
_entity.pdbx_description
1 polymer ?
#
loop_
_entity_poly.entity_id
_entity_poly.type
_entity_poly.pdbx_seq_one_letter_code
_entity_poly.pdbx_strand_id
1 'polypeptide(L)' 'PHGSVLAPGVVDADREIRVGDEVVVEGPDAYAVGRARMFGREMADSTRGEAVQVRHVTER' A
#
# COMPACT_ATOMS: atom_id res chain seq x y z
N PRO A 1 8.84 -10.74 9.82
CA PRO A 1 8.43 -9.35 9.75
C PRO A 1 7.88 -9.01 8.39
N HIS A 2 6.97 -8.12 8.39
CA HIS A 2 6.32 -7.69 7.17
C HIS A 2 6.95 -6.37 6.77
N GLY A 3 7.13 -6.17 5.53
CA GLY A 3 7.80 -4.99 5.06
C GLY A 3 6.84 -3.83 4.85
N SER A 4 7.25 -2.98 3.97
CA SER A 4 6.50 -1.82 3.56
C SER A 4 6.25 -1.90 2.07
N VAL A 5 5.13 -1.34 1.63
CA VAL A 5 4.93 -1.09 0.21
C VAL A 5 5.39 0.33 -0.03
N LEU A 6 6.39 0.49 -0.89
CA LEU A 6 6.92 1.80 -1.20
C LEU A 6 6.14 2.40 -2.36
N ALA A 7 5.97 3.71 -2.31
CA ALA A 7 5.16 4.40 -3.32
C ALA A 7 5.58 4.09 -4.76
N PRO A 8 6.87 4.03 -5.09
CA PRO A 8 7.25 3.72 -6.48
C PRO A 8 6.75 2.39 -7.01
N GLY A 9 6.41 1.46 -6.11
CA GLY A 9 5.86 0.17 -6.53
C GLY A 9 4.36 0.14 -6.71
N VAL A 10 3.67 1.24 -6.40
CA VAL A 10 2.22 1.30 -6.50
C VAL A 10 1.84 1.70 -7.91
N VAL A 11 1.03 0.87 -8.57
CA VAL A 11 0.56 1.15 -9.92
C VAL A 11 -0.70 2.02 -9.87
N ASP A 12 -1.59 1.68 -8.93
CA ASP A 12 -2.85 2.40 -8.80
C ASP A 12 -3.32 2.30 -7.35
N ALA A 13 -4.12 3.24 -6.92
CA ALA A 13 -4.68 3.25 -5.58
C ALA A 13 -6.00 3.99 -5.56
N ASP A 14 -6.88 3.53 -4.66
CA ASP A 14 -8.17 4.19 -4.46
C ASP A 14 -7.91 5.60 -3.92
N ARG A 15 -8.49 6.58 -4.55
CA ARG A 15 -8.27 7.98 -4.19
C ARG A 15 -8.92 8.35 -2.85
N GLU A 16 -9.81 7.49 -2.36
CA GLU A 16 -10.48 7.74 -1.08
C GLU A 16 -9.65 7.32 0.13
N ILE A 17 -8.54 6.64 -0.09
CA ILE A 17 -7.68 6.17 1.01
C ILE A 17 -7.07 7.36 1.74
N ARG A 18 -7.13 7.31 3.06
CA ARG A 18 -6.52 8.31 3.93
C ARG A 18 -5.42 7.68 4.77
N VAL A 19 -4.51 8.50 5.23
CA VAL A 19 -3.46 8.04 6.14
C VAL A 19 -4.11 7.38 7.36
N GLY A 20 -3.64 6.19 7.69
CA GLY A 20 -4.15 5.42 8.82
C GLY A 20 -5.25 4.42 8.47
N ASP A 21 -5.81 4.51 7.26
CA ASP A 21 -6.85 3.56 6.85
C ASP A 21 -6.27 2.17 6.71
N GLU A 22 -7.10 1.18 7.03
CA GLU A 22 -6.76 -0.21 6.70
C GLU A 22 -6.98 -0.41 5.21
N VAL A 23 -5.98 -0.98 4.56
CA VAL A 23 -6.04 -1.18 3.11
C VAL A 23 -5.59 -2.57 2.75
N VAL A 24 -6.04 -3.02 1.58
CA VAL A 24 -5.58 -4.27 0.98
C VAL A 24 -4.74 -3.90 -0.24
N VAL A 25 -3.53 -4.46 -0.29
CA VAL A 25 -2.63 -4.26 -1.42
C VAL A 25 -2.64 -5.54 -2.23
N GLU A 26 -2.96 -5.43 -3.51
CA GLU A 26 -3.04 -6.59 -4.40
C GLU A 26 -1.83 -6.65 -5.30
N GLY A 27 -1.20 -7.80 -5.33
CA GLY A 27 -0.13 -8.12 -6.26
C GLY A 27 -0.49 -9.35 -7.06
N PRO A 28 0.36 -9.74 -8.02
CA PRO A 28 0.06 -10.89 -8.88
C PRO A 28 0.07 -12.22 -8.13
N ASP A 29 0.91 -12.36 -7.11
CA ASP A 29 1.09 -13.64 -6.43
C ASP A 29 0.64 -13.62 -4.99
N ALA A 30 0.26 -12.46 -4.47
CA ALA A 30 -0.10 -12.33 -3.07
C ALA A 30 -0.90 -11.06 -2.86
N TYR A 31 -1.53 -10.98 -1.70
CA TYR A 31 -2.10 -9.72 -1.27
C TYR A 31 -1.65 -9.46 0.16
N ALA A 32 -1.70 -8.21 0.56
CA ALA A 32 -1.28 -7.81 1.89
C ALA A 32 -2.33 -6.91 2.51
N VAL A 33 -2.36 -6.92 3.82
CA VAL A 33 -3.23 -6.03 4.59
C VAL A 33 -2.34 -5.14 5.43
N GLY A 34 -2.64 -3.88 5.50
CA GLY A 34 -1.84 -2.97 6.28
C GLY A 34 -2.53 -1.63 6.48
N ARG A 35 -1.75 -0.65 6.88
CA ARG A 35 -2.25 0.69 7.10
C ARG A 35 -1.61 1.66 6.12
N ALA A 36 -2.43 2.50 5.53
CA ALA A 36 -1.94 3.53 4.63
C ALA A 36 -1.09 4.54 5.39
N ARG A 37 0.05 4.90 4.81
CA ARG A 37 0.96 5.88 5.38
C ARG A 37 0.94 7.18 4.59
N MET A 38 0.20 7.21 3.49
CA MET A 38 -0.01 8.42 2.71
C MET A 38 -1.41 8.34 2.10
N PHE A 39 -1.87 9.43 1.53
CA PHE A 39 -3.17 9.46 0.87
C PHE A 39 -3.13 8.61 -0.40
N GLY A 40 -4.25 7.94 -0.69
CA GLY A 40 -4.32 7.10 -1.88
C GLY A 40 -3.97 7.83 -3.15
N ARG A 41 -4.46 9.07 -3.30
CA ARG A 41 -4.18 9.87 -4.50
C ARG A 41 -2.70 10.22 -4.65
N GLU A 42 -1.90 10.06 -3.59
CA GLU A 42 -0.47 10.33 -3.65
C GLU A 42 0.35 9.09 -3.95
N MET A 43 -0.21 7.92 -3.67
CA MET A 43 0.57 6.68 -3.69
C MET A 43 1.17 6.40 -5.05
N ALA A 44 0.37 6.50 -6.11
CA ALA A 44 0.84 6.17 -7.45
C ALA A 44 1.71 7.28 -8.06
N ASP A 45 1.61 8.49 -7.55
CA ASP A 45 2.34 9.64 -8.08
C ASP A 45 3.64 9.92 -7.36
N SER A 46 3.81 9.37 -6.15
CA SER A 46 5.00 9.66 -5.36
C SER A 46 6.20 8.87 -5.85
N THR A 47 7.35 9.48 -5.84
CA THR A 47 8.58 8.85 -6.27
C THR A 47 9.34 8.23 -5.11
N ARG A 48 8.89 8.44 -3.89
CA ARG A 48 9.51 7.85 -2.71
C ARG A 48 8.54 7.85 -1.55
N GLY A 49 8.89 7.11 -0.51
CA GLY A 49 8.12 7.06 0.70
C GLY A 49 7.36 5.76 0.84
N GLU A 50 6.93 5.51 2.05
CA GLU A 50 6.17 4.31 2.39
C GLU A 50 4.69 4.59 2.14
N ALA A 51 4.09 3.83 1.23
CA ALA A 51 2.67 3.96 0.95
C ALA A 51 1.83 3.19 1.97
N VAL A 52 2.26 1.96 2.29
CA VAL A 52 1.53 1.10 3.21
C VAL A 52 2.50 0.41 4.14
N GLN A 53 2.19 0.42 5.42
CA GLN A 53 2.90 -0.39 6.40
C GLN A 53 2.18 -1.74 6.46
N VAL A 54 2.85 -2.78 6.00
CA VAL A 54 2.24 -4.11 5.87
C VAL A 54 2.16 -4.78 7.23
N ARG A 55 0.99 -5.32 7.55
CA ARG A 55 0.76 -6.07 8.76
C ARG A 55 0.73 -7.57 8.50
N HIS A 56 0.21 -7.96 7.35
CA HIS A 56 0.04 -9.38 7.03
C HIS A 56 0.05 -9.58 5.53
N VAL A 57 0.69 -10.67 5.10
CA VAL A 57 0.77 -11.04 3.69
C VAL A 57 0.15 -12.42 3.52
N THR A 58 -0.68 -12.58 2.50
CA THR A 58 -1.28 -13.86 2.14
C THR A 58 -0.92 -14.16 0.70
N GLU A 59 -0.37 -15.33 0.47
CA GLU A 59 -0.07 -15.79 -0.89
C GLU A 59 -1.34 -16.33 -1.54
N ARG A 60 -1.45 -16.07 -2.82
CA ARG A 60 -2.57 -16.57 -3.60
C ARG A 60 -2.39 -18.03 -3.97
#